data_07b41c7b25bc3736f3adfc7b68ff2030
#
_entry.id   07b41c7b25bc3736f3adfc7b68ff2030
#
_cell.length_a   1.000
_cell.length_b   1.000
_cell.length_c   1.000
_cell.angle_alpha   90.00
_cell.angle_beta   90.00
_cell.angle_gamma   90.00
#
_symmetry.space_group_name_H-M   'P 1'
#
loop_
_entity.id
_entity.type
_entity.pdbx_description
1 polymer ?
#
loop_
_entity_poly.entity_id
_entity_poly.type
_entity_poly.pdbx_seq_one_letter_code
_entity_poly.pdbx_strand_id
1 'polypeptide(L)'
;MKRAFLVLIVLFTVLGVIVYLRPVATLETVTRVYLLARGFHSDFVEVGGRRVHSMIGGSGPPLMLVHGLASRGEDYAPIMPQLARHHTLYVPDLLGFGESDRPDIDYSVASETEMIRGYLDAKHLVQCDVLGASMGGWVALELAAEHPERVRRLVLVDSAGFKFPTPMTENTFTPRDEKELLGVLQLQTDRITSIPHFIARDVLRKNHEHAWILRRAMHAMLTGRDLMDGRVQRVTMPVLLAWGIKDRIVPLSIGEKMRSELPNAKLVTYSGCGHLAVVECRDRMVPEIERFLGVN
;
A
#
# COMPACT_ATOMS: atom_id res chain seq x y z
N MET A 1 -37.70 21.82 21.89
CA MET A 1 -36.78 20.86 22.53
C MET A 1 -37.12 19.38 22.20
N LYS A 2 -38.33 18.86 22.46
CA LYS A 2 -38.68 17.43 22.20
C LYS A 2 -38.45 16.99 20.73
N ARG A 3 -38.84 17.83 19.73
CA ARG A 3 -38.64 17.50 18.29
C ARG A 3 -37.15 17.43 17.91
N ALA A 4 -36.30 18.35 18.41
CA ALA A 4 -34.87 18.35 18.13
C ALA A 4 -34.20 17.11 18.76
N PHE A 5 -34.60 16.74 19.97
CA PHE A 5 -34.10 15.53 20.64
C PHE A 5 -34.48 14.23 19.89
N LEU A 6 -35.73 14.14 19.40
CA LEU A 6 -36.15 13.01 18.57
C LEU A 6 -35.38 12.90 17.27
N VAL A 7 -35.11 14.04 16.60
CA VAL A 7 -34.28 14.07 15.36
C VAL A 7 -32.87 13.58 15.64
N LEU A 8 -32.26 14.00 16.76
CA LEU A 8 -30.93 13.53 17.15
C LEU A 8 -30.91 12.02 17.40
N ILE A 9 -31.91 11.46 18.12
CA ILE A 9 -32.01 10.02 18.34
C ILE A 9 -32.09 9.28 16.99
N VAL A 10 -32.95 9.73 16.08
CA VAL A 10 -33.07 9.11 14.75
C VAL A 10 -31.75 9.18 13.99
N LEU A 11 -31.05 10.32 13.99
CA LEU A 11 -29.75 10.46 13.31
C LEU A 11 -28.69 9.52 13.90
N PHE A 12 -28.58 9.42 15.23
CA PHE A 12 -27.64 8.50 15.88
C PHE A 12 -27.99 7.03 15.61
N THR A 13 -29.28 6.70 15.59
CA THR A 13 -29.72 5.33 15.26
C THR A 13 -29.37 4.98 13.80
N VAL A 14 -29.67 5.87 12.85
CA VAL A 14 -29.33 5.67 11.43
C VAL A 14 -27.82 5.55 11.25
N LEU A 15 -27.02 6.41 11.89
CA LEU A 15 -25.57 6.33 11.85
C LEU A 15 -25.07 4.99 12.42
N GLY A 16 -25.60 4.56 13.57
CA GLY A 16 -25.26 3.27 14.18
C GLY A 16 -25.57 2.08 13.25
N VAL A 17 -26.72 2.12 12.57
CA VAL A 17 -27.10 1.11 11.57
C VAL A 17 -26.11 1.13 10.38
N ILE A 18 -25.75 2.29 9.86
CA ILE A 18 -24.77 2.40 8.76
C ILE A 18 -23.43 1.80 9.18
N VAL A 19 -22.90 2.19 10.34
CA VAL A 19 -21.63 1.66 10.88
C VAL A 19 -21.69 0.14 11.04
N TYR A 20 -22.81 -0.41 11.52
CA TYR A 20 -22.99 -1.85 11.69
C TYR A 20 -23.09 -2.61 10.36
N LEU A 21 -23.80 -2.05 9.38
CA LEU A 21 -24.01 -2.70 8.08
C LEU A 21 -22.83 -2.54 7.11
N ARG A 22 -22.09 -1.42 7.22
CA ARG A 22 -21.01 -1.03 6.30
C ARG A 22 -19.79 -0.48 7.05
N PRO A 23 -19.20 -1.26 7.99
CA PRO A 23 -18.09 -0.78 8.80
C PRO A 23 -16.84 -0.41 7.97
N VAL A 24 -16.55 -1.16 6.89
CA VAL A 24 -15.40 -0.89 6.01
C VAL A 24 -15.59 0.43 5.28
N ALA A 25 -16.74 0.66 4.63
CA ALA A 25 -17.02 1.92 3.94
C ALA A 25 -17.06 3.12 4.91
N THR A 26 -17.53 2.90 6.13
CA THR A 26 -17.51 3.92 7.19
C THR A 26 -16.06 4.29 7.56
N LEU A 27 -15.20 3.30 7.79
CA LEU A 27 -13.79 3.53 8.08
C LEU A 27 -13.09 4.28 6.94
N GLU A 28 -13.33 3.87 5.69
CA GLU A 28 -12.79 4.54 4.50
C GLU A 28 -13.23 6.00 4.42
N THR A 29 -14.52 6.28 4.67
CA THR A 29 -15.06 7.66 4.70
C THR A 29 -14.40 8.48 5.82
N VAL A 30 -14.28 7.92 7.02
CA VAL A 30 -13.64 8.59 8.15
C VAL A 30 -12.16 8.87 7.86
N THR A 31 -11.45 7.91 7.27
CA THR A 31 -10.04 8.06 6.88
C THR A 31 -9.89 9.18 5.84
N ARG A 32 -10.76 9.23 4.84
CA ARG A 32 -10.76 10.29 3.82
C ARG A 32 -11.02 11.66 4.45
N VAL A 33 -12.06 11.79 5.27
CA VAL A 33 -12.36 13.05 5.98
C VAL A 33 -11.18 13.48 6.86
N TYR A 34 -10.55 12.53 7.54
CA TYR A 34 -9.34 12.77 8.34
C TYR A 34 -8.19 13.34 7.49
N LEU A 35 -7.95 12.79 6.29
CA LEU A 35 -6.90 13.29 5.37
C LEU A 35 -7.27 14.66 4.79
N LEU A 36 -8.52 14.85 4.34
CA LEU A 36 -9.01 16.14 3.84
C LEU A 36 -8.84 17.25 4.88
N ALA A 37 -9.18 16.98 6.14
CA ALA A 37 -9.00 17.93 7.25
C ALA A 37 -7.52 18.27 7.53
N ARG A 38 -6.57 17.52 6.96
CA ARG A 38 -5.12 17.74 7.05
C ARG A 38 -4.50 18.32 5.78
N GLY A 39 -5.33 18.82 4.87
CA GLY A 39 -4.87 19.49 3.65
C GLY A 39 -4.55 18.55 2.50
N PHE A 40 -4.90 17.25 2.61
CA PHE A 40 -4.90 16.38 1.45
C PHE A 40 -6.13 16.62 0.58
N HIS A 41 -6.03 16.32 -0.69
CA HIS A 41 -7.17 16.33 -1.61
C HIS A 41 -7.14 15.09 -2.50
N SER A 42 -8.33 14.66 -2.90
CA SER A 42 -8.51 13.61 -3.90
C SER A 42 -8.31 14.21 -5.29
N ASP A 43 -7.59 13.50 -6.15
CA ASP A 43 -7.26 13.92 -7.50
C ASP A 43 -7.36 12.74 -8.47
N PHE A 44 -7.72 13.03 -9.71
CA PHE A 44 -7.84 12.04 -10.78
C PHE A 44 -7.04 12.49 -12.00
N VAL A 45 -6.30 11.57 -12.57
CA VAL A 45 -5.55 11.80 -13.81
C VAL A 45 -5.75 10.63 -14.78
N GLU A 46 -5.69 10.92 -16.07
CA GLU A 46 -5.75 9.89 -17.10
C GLU A 46 -4.34 9.41 -17.43
N VAL A 47 -4.15 8.09 -17.39
CA VAL A 47 -2.90 7.41 -17.73
C VAL A 47 -3.23 6.30 -18.74
N GLY A 48 -2.80 6.46 -19.96
CA GLY A 48 -3.03 5.46 -21.01
C GLY A 48 -4.51 5.11 -21.24
N GLY A 49 -5.41 6.11 -21.17
CA GLY A 49 -6.86 5.95 -21.35
C GLY A 49 -7.55 5.36 -20.12
N ARG A 50 -6.91 5.35 -18.95
CA ARG A 50 -7.45 4.84 -17.68
C ARG A 50 -7.38 5.90 -16.60
N ARG A 51 -8.45 6.02 -15.84
CA ARG A 51 -8.53 6.99 -14.76
C ARG A 51 -7.81 6.44 -13.52
N VAL A 52 -6.82 7.17 -13.05
CA VAL A 52 -6.04 6.87 -11.84
C VAL A 52 -6.39 7.88 -10.77
N HIS A 53 -6.83 7.39 -9.61
CA HIS A 53 -7.06 8.18 -8.41
C HIS A 53 -5.78 8.34 -7.62
N SER A 54 -5.63 9.47 -6.94
CA SER A 54 -4.56 9.67 -5.96
C SER A 54 -4.97 10.64 -4.85
N MET A 55 -4.42 10.44 -3.65
CA MET A 55 -4.42 11.45 -2.60
C MET A 55 -3.15 12.27 -2.70
N ILE A 56 -3.29 13.60 -2.73
CA ILE A 56 -2.15 14.54 -2.81
C ILE A 56 -2.23 15.51 -1.64
N GLY A 57 -1.08 15.81 -1.02
CA GLY A 57 -1.02 16.79 0.08
C GLY A 57 0.38 17.00 0.60
N GLY A 58 0.53 18.03 1.47
CA GLY A 58 1.83 18.41 2.01
C GLY A 58 2.58 19.43 1.15
N SER A 59 3.83 19.69 1.50
CA SER A 59 4.70 20.64 0.79
C SER A 59 6.17 20.22 0.90
N GLY A 60 6.93 20.48 -0.16
CA GLY A 60 8.36 20.12 -0.26
C GLY A 60 8.65 19.20 -1.44
N PRO A 61 9.81 18.53 -1.44
CA PRO A 61 10.18 17.59 -2.50
C PRO A 61 9.14 16.49 -2.70
N PRO A 62 8.90 16.03 -3.95
CA PRO A 62 7.91 15.00 -4.23
C PRO A 62 8.32 13.64 -3.64
N LEU A 63 7.38 13.01 -2.94
CA LEU A 63 7.47 11.65 -2.42
C LEU A 63 6.24 10.86 -2.87
N MET A 64 6.44 9.79 -3.62
CA MET A 64 5.37 8.89 -4.03
C MET A 64 5.27 7.69 -3.08
N LEU A 65 4.04 7.34 -2.68
CA LEU A 65 3.75 6.17 -1.86
C LEU A 65 2.97 5.15 -2.71
N VAL A 66 3.52 3.95 -2.89
CA VAL A 66 2.93 2.87 -3.70
C VAL A 66 2.47 1.74 -2.79
N HIS A 67 1.17 1.51 -2.74
CA HIS A 67 0.55 0.52 -1.85
C HIS A 67 0.68 -0.92 -2.35
N GLY A 68 0.46 -1.89 -1.46
CA GLY A 68 0.52 -3.32 -1.76
C GLY A 68 -0.78 -3.91 -2.30
N LEU A 69 -0.77 -5.24 -2.52
CA LEU A 69 -1.93 -6.01 -2.93
C LEU A 69 -3.07 -5.89 -1.91
N ALA A 70 -4.31 -5.82 -2.38
CA ALA A 70 -5.53 -5.69 -1.57
C ALA A 70 -5.57 -4.42 -0.68
N SER A 71 -4.76 -3.42 -1.00
CA SER A 71 -4.65 -2.14 -0.31
C SER A 71 -5.06 -0.98 -1.23
N ARG A 72 -4.91 0.25 -0.76
CA ARG A 72 -5.16 1.49 -1.49
C ARG A 72 -4.32 2.62 -0.90
N GLY A 73 -4.20 3.74 -1.60
CA GLY A 73 -3.36 4.85 -1.17
C GLY A 73 -3.69 5.37 0.24
N GLU A 74 -4.98 5.46 0.59
CA GLU A 74 -5.42 5.95 1.90
C GLU A 74 -5.03 5.05 3.08
N ASP A 75 -4.59 3.81 2.85
CA ASP A 75 -4.09 2.93 3.93
C ASP A 75 -2.77 3.43 4.53
N TYR A 76 -2.08 4.34 3.83
CA TYR A 76 -0.95 5.10 4.37
C TYR A 76 -1.35 6.25 5.31
N ALA A 77 -2.64 6.51 5.54
CA ALA A 77 -3.11 7.59 6.41
C ALA A 77 -2.41 7.67 7.79
N PRO A 78 -2.00 6.55 8.42
CA PRO A 78 -1.27 6.61 9.69
C PRO A 78 0.10 7.31 9.63
N ILE A 79 0.72 7.41 8.46
CA ILE A 79 2.05 8.03 8.27
C ILE A 79 2.01 9.28 7.39
N MET A 80 1.00 9.44 6.54
CA MET A 80 0.91 10.55 5.59
C MET A 80 1.03 11.94 6.24
N PRO A 81 0.31 12.27 7.34
CA PRO A 81 0.38 13.62 7.92
C PRO A 81 1.76 13.98 8.49
N GLN A 82 2.55 12.99 8.91
CA GLN A 82 3.91 13.23 9.37
C GLN A 82 4.83 13.49 8.18
N LEU A 83 4.85 12.63 7.17
CA LEU A 83 5.69 12.79 5.97
C LEU A 83 5.33 14.06 5.19
N ALA A 84 4.05 14.45 5.16
CA ALA A 84 3.57 15.65 4.47
C ALA A 84 4.07 16.98 5.05
N ARG A 85 4.66 16.96 6.24
CA ARG A 85 5.31 18.17 6.82
C ARG A 85 6.54 18.60 6.03
N HIS A 86 7.19 17.67 5.34
CA HIS A 86 8.47 17.88 4.68
C HIS A 86 8.47 17.48 3.19
N HIS A 87 7.38 16.87 2.72
CA HIS A 87 7.24 16.37 1.34
C HIS A 87 5.86 16.69 0.78
N THR A 88 5.79 16.90 -0.53
CA THR A 88 4.53 16.79 -1.26
C THR A 88 4.31 15.31 -1.57
N LEU A 89 3.29 14.72 -0.96
CA LEU A 89 2.94 13.32 -1.13
C LEU A 89 2.07 13.12 -2.36
N TYR A 90 2.40 12.14 -3.17
CA TYR A 90 1.61 11.61 -4.29
C TYR A 90 1.32 10.15 -3.97
N VAL A 91 0.06 9.84 -3.73
CA VAL A 91 -0.35 8.52 -3.23
C VAL A 91 -1.38 7.92 -4.18
N PRO A 92 -0.95 7.40 -5.35
CA PRO A 92 -1.85 6.81 -6.33
C PRO A 92 -2.44 5.50 -5.84
N ASP A 93 -3.69 5.24 -6.21
CA ASP A 93 -4.27 3.90 -6.20
C ASP A 93 -3.80 3.15 -7.46
N LEU A 94 -3.22 1.97 -7.30
CA LEU A 94 -2.88 1.09 -8.41
C LEU A 94 -4.14 0.66 -9.17
N LEU A 95 -3.99 0.26 -10.44
CA LEU A 95 -5.14 -0.20 -11.22
C LEU A 95 -5.81 -1.41 -10.54
N GLY A 96 -7.14 -1.42 -10.57
CA GLY A 96 -7.90 -2.45 -9.86
C GLY A 96 -8.17 -2.16 -8.40
N PHE A 97 -7.50 -1.18 -7.80
CA PHE A 97 -7.57 -0.87 -6.37
C PHE A 97 -8.12 0.53 -6.12
N GLY A 98 -8.54 0.79 -4.87
CA GLY A 98 -9.06 2.08 -4.44
C GLY A 98 -10.16 2.62 -5.36
N GLU A 99 -9.99 3.85 -5.85
CA GLU A 99 -10.90 4.52 -6.77
C GLU A 99 -10.36 4.60 -8.22
N SER A 100 -9.20 3.97 -8.50
CA SER A 100 -8.69 3.81 -9.85
C SER A 100 -9.52 2.82 -10.66
N ASP A 101 -9.45 2.95 -11.99
CA ASP A 101 -10.16 2.06 -12.91
C ASP A 101 -9.78 0.60 -12.73
N ARG A 102 -10.71 -0.29 -13.12
CA ARG A 102 -10.58 -1.75 -13.04
C ARG A 102 -10.63 -2.38 -14.43
N PRO A 103 -9.61 -2.13 -15.27
CA PRO A 103 -9.58 -2.67 -16.63
C PRO A 103 -9.42 -4.18 -16.65
N ASP A 104 -9.79 -4.81 -17.75
CA ASP A 104 -9.56 -6.23 -17.99
C ASP A 104 -8.10 -6.49 -18.42
N ILE A 105 -7.18 -6.51 -17.43
CA ILE A 105 -5.74 -6.73 -17.61
C ILE A 105 -5.25 -7.85 -16.66
N ASP A 106 -3.98 -8.20 -16.75
CA ASP A 106 -3.37 -9.23 -15.91
C ASP A 106 -2.95 -8.74 -14.51
N TYR A 107 -2.93 -7.43 -14.27
CA TYR A 107 -2.47 -6.81 -13.01
C TYR A 107 -1.06 -7.27 -12.60
N SER A 108 -0.17 -7.48 -13.57
CA SER A 108 1.23 -7.81 -13.31
C SER A 108 1.99 -6.62 -12.73
N VAL A 109 3.12 -6.90 -12.08
CA VAL A 109 4.00 -5.85 -11.56
C VAL A 109 4.46 -4.93 -12.69
N ALA A 110 4.81 -5.50 -13.85
CA ALA A 110 5.19 -4.71 -15.02
C ALA A 110 4.08 -3.77 -15.50
N SER A 111 2.81 -4.22 -15.52
CA SER A 111 1.69 -3.34 -15.92
C SER A 111 1.43 -2.22 -14.91
N GLU A 112 1.58 -2.48 -13.61
CA GLU A 112 1.47 -1.46 -12.57
C GLU A 112 2.66 -0.50 -12.58
N THR A 113 3.86 -0.98 -12.89
CA THR A 113 5.06 -0.14 -13.06
C THR A 113 4.88 0.86 -14.21
N GLU A 114 4.36 0.41 -15.36
CA GLU A 114 4.05 1.29 -16.48
C GLU A 114 2.95 2.31 -16.16
N MET A 115 1.95 1.90 -15.39
CA MET A 115 0.92 2.83 -14.89
C MET A 115 1.56 3.91 -14.00
N ILE A 116 2.43 3.52 -13.04
CA ILE A 116 3.13 4.48 -12.16
C ILE A 116 4.04 5.40 -12.97
N ARG A 117 4.76 4.89 -13.96
CA ARG A 117 5.57 5.71 -14.87
C ARG A 117 4.70 6.75 -15.60
N GLY A 118 3.59 6.31 -16.18
CA GLY A 118 2.63 7.21 -16.84
C GLY A 118 1.99 8.22 -15.88
N TYR A 119 1.76 7.83 -14.62
CA TYR A 119 1.29 8.74 -13.58
C TYR A 119 2.31 9.85 -13.29
N LEU A 120 3.60 9.51 -13.18
CA LEU A 120 4.66 10.51 -13.04
C LEU A 120 4.65 11.51 -14.20
N ASP A 121 4.48 11.04 -15.44
CA ASP A 121 4.41 11.89 -16.62
C ASP A 121 3.19 12.82 -16.58
N ALA A 122 2.02 12.28 -16.27
CA ALA A 122 0.78 13.04 -16.17
C ALA A 122 0.79 14.09 -15.04
N LYS A 123 1.60 13.85 -13.98
CA LYS A 123 1.82 14.81 -12.89
C LYS A 123 3.02 15.74 -13.12
N HIS A 124 3.68 15.65 -14.27
CA HIS A 124 4.90 16.40 -14.59
C HIS A 124 6.02 16.22 -13.56
N LEU A 125 6.08 15.04 -12.94
CA LEU A 125 7.13 14.68 -11.99
C LEU A 125 8.31 14.07 -12.76
N VAL A 126 9.32 14.84 -13.01
CA VAL A 126 10.54 14.36 -13.70
C VAL A 126 11.23 13.28 -12.86
N GLN A 127 11.38 13.53 -11.56
CA GLN A 127 12.00 12.64 -10.59
C GLN A 127 11.38 12.83 -9.21
N CYS A 128 11.22 11.75 -8.43
CA CYS A 128 10.74 11.81 -7.05
C CYS A 128 11.44 10.79 -6.15
N ASP A 129 11.28 10.94 -4.84
CA ASP A 129 11.51 9.85 -3.90
C ASP A 129 10.33 8.88 -3.98
N VAL A 130 10.58 7.58 -3.79
CA VAL A 130 9.52 6.56 -3.87
C VAL A 130 9.58 5.67 -2.63
N LEU A 131 8.42 5.47 -2.00
CA LEU A 131 8.22 4.48 -0.95
C LEU A 131 7.19 3.47 -1.44
N GLY A 132 7.57 2.20 -1.43
CA GLY A 132 6.65 1.10 -1.76
C GLY A 132 6.62 0.04 -0.67
N ALA A 133 5.43 -0.52 -0.42
CA ALA A 133 5.26 -1.62 0.54
C ALA A 133 4.75 -2.89 -0.14
N SER A 134 5.31 -4.06 0.21
CA SER A 134 4.87 -5.36 -0.32
C SER A 134 4.91 -5.41 -1.86
N MET A 135 3.81 -5.69 -2.55
CA MET A 135 3.68 -5.61 -4.02
C MET A 135 4.04 -4.21 -4.54
N GLY A 136 3.62 -3.13 -3.84
CA GLY A 136 4.00 -1.76 -4.20
C GLY A 136 5.50 -1.49 -4.07
N GLY A 137 6.18 -2.21 -3.18
CA GLY A 137 7.65 -2.22 -3.11
C GLY A 137 8.28 -2.87 -4.32
N TRP A 138 7.69 -3.95 -4.83
CA TRP A 138 8.12 -4.60 -6.07
C TRP A 138 7.93 -3.68 -7.28
N VAL A 139 6.76 -3.04 -7.41
CA VAL A 139 6.51 -2.02 -8.44
C VAL A 139 7.52 -0.88 -8.37
N ALA A 140 7.81 -0.37 -7.16
CA ALA A 140 8.79 0.69 -6.96
C ALA A 140 10.23 0.26 -7.30
N LEU A 141 10.60 -1.00 -7.00
CA LEU A 141 11.89 -1.57 -7.33
C LEU A 141 12.05 -1.76 -8.84
N GLU A 142 11.02 -2.25 -9.52
CA GLU A 142 11.02 -2.39 -10.98
C GLU A 142 11.10 -1.03 -11.67
N LEU A 143 10.31 -0.04 -11.20
CA LEU A 143 10.42 1.35 -11.69
C LEU A 143 11.85 1.89 -11.54
N ALA A 144 12.50 1.65 -10.39
CA ALA A 144 13.87 2.10 -10.14
C ALA A 144 14.90 1.38 -11.01
N ALA A 145 14.67 0.15 -11.42
CA ALA A 145 15.55 -0.62 -12.28
C ALA A 145 15.38 -0.26 -13.77
N GLU A 146 14.13 -0.11 -14.22
CA GLU A 146 13.84 0.18 -15.64
C GLU A 146 13.98 1.68 -15.96
N HIS A 147 13.65 2.56 -14.99
CA HIS A 147 13.65 4.01 -15.12
C HIS A 147 14.42 4.70 -13.97
N PRO A 148 15.73 4.42 -13.79
CA PRO A 148 16.51 4.94 -12.65
C PRO A 148 16.53 6.47 -12.57
N GLU A 149 16.38 7.16 -13.69
CA GLU A 149 16.29 8.63 -13.76
C GLU A 149 15.03 9.20 -13.11
N ARG A 150 13.99 8.37 -12.90
CA ARG A 150 12.72 8.79 -12.31
C ARG A 150 12.72 8.68 -10.78
N VAL A 151 13.67 7.94 -10.19
CA VAL A 151 13.73 7.66 -8.76
C VAL A 151 14.98 8.26 -8.15
N ARG A 152 14.81 9.21 -7.21
CA ARG A 152 15.92 9.86 -6.52
C ARG A 152 16.43 9.03 -5.34
N ARG A 153 15.52 8.52 -4.52
CA ARG A 153 15.76 7.61 -3.39
C ARG A 153 14.62 6.61 -3.32
N LEU A 154 14.92 5.39 -2.90
CA LEU A 154 13.96 4.31 -2.84
C LEU A 154 13.82 3.79 -1.41
N VAL A 155 12.59 3.72 -0.89
CA VAL A 155 12.26 3.08 0.38
C VAL A 155 11.39 1.86 0.09
N LEU A 156 11.84 0.69 0.51
CA LEU A 156 11.13 -0.58 0.35
C LEU A 156 10.75 -1.12 1.73
N VAL A 157 9.44 -1.25 1.99
CA VAL A 157 8.91 -1.76 3.25
C VAL A 157 8.32 -3.14 3.03
N ASP A 158 8.89 -4.15 3.71
CA ASP A 158 8.41 -5.54 3.61
C ASP A 158 8.17 -5.99 2.15
N SER A 159 9.08 -5.59 1.24
CA SER A 159 8.88 -5.62 -0.21
C SER A 159 8.94 -7.04 -0.78
N ALA A 160 7.99 -7.40 -1.63
CA ALA A 160 8.14 -8.52 -2.56
C ALA A 160 9.13 -8.14 -3.69
N GLY A 161 9.33 -9.05 -4.65
CA GLY A 161 10.13 -8.80 -5.85
C GLY A 161 11.28 -9.75 -6.07
N PHE A 162 11.71 -10.50 -5.04
CA PHE A 162 12.70 -11.56 -5.18
C PHE A 162 12.10 -12.94 -4.93
N LYS A 163 12.68 -13.94 -5.58
CA LYS A 163 12.22 -15.33 -5.47
C LYS A 163 12.47 -15.90 -4.07
N PHE A 164 11.42 -16.49 -3.50
CA PHE A 164 11.47 -17.28 -2.27
C PHE A 164 10.42 -18.39 -2.29
N PRO A 165 10.62 -19.48 -1.55
CA PRO A 165 9.59 -20.49 -1.35
C PRO A 165 8.40 -19.88 -0.62
N THR A 166 7.20 -19.96 -1.19
CA THR A 166 5.98 -19.45 -0.59
C THR A 166 4.86 -20.49 -0.67
N PRO A 167 4.07 -20.67 0.40
CA PRO A 167 2.87 -21.49 0.36
C PRO A 167 1.66 -20.75 -0.23
N MET A 168 1.82 -19.50 -0.66
CA MET A 168 0.73 -18.69 -1.19
C MET A 168 0.22 -19.25 -2.52
N THR A 169 -1.07 -19.11 -2.72
CA THR A 169 -1.80 -19.45 -3.94
C THR A 169 -2.55 -18.23 -4.45
N GLU A 170 -3.11 -18.31 -5.64
CA GLU A 170 -3.96 -17.26 -6.21
C GLU A 170 -5.15 -16.88 -5.30
N ASN A 171 -5.59 -17.81 -4.44
CA ASN A 171 -6.72 -17.61 -3.55
C ASN A 171 -6.33 -17.12 -2.14
N THR A 172 -5.05 -16.96 -1.84
CA THR A 172 -4.59 -16.61 -0.49
C THR A 172 -5.26 -15.32 0.04
N PHE A 173 -5.42 -14.31 -0.80
CA PHE A 173 -6.03 -13.04 -0.40
C PHE A 173 -7.52 -12.92 -0.78
N THR A 174 -8.18 -14.04 -1.10
CA THR A 174 -9.61 -14.10 -1.40
C THR A 174 -10.34 -15.05 -0.44
N PRO A 175 -10.33 -14.77 0.88
CA PRO A 175 -10.97 -15.62 1.89
C PRO A 175 -12.46 -15.76 1.63
N ARG A 176 -12.99 -16.97 1.87
CA ARG A 176 -14.41 -17.33 1.64
C ARG A 176 -15.25 -17.24 2.90
N ASP A 177 -14.60 -17.30 4.06
CA ASP A 177 -15.25 -17.26 5.36
C ASP A 177 -14.39 -16.52 6.40
N GLU A 178 -14.94 -16.36 7.61
CA GLU A 178 -14.27 -15.64 8.70
C GLU A 178 -13.00 -16.31 9.19
N LYS A 179 -12.95 -17.64 9.14
CA LYS A 179 -11.77 -18.41 9.55
C LYS A 179 -10.62 -18.18 8.56
N GLU A 180 -10.90 -18.27 7.27
CA GLU A 180 -9.91 -17.96 6.24
C GLU A 180 -9.47 -16.49 6.30
N LEU A 181 -10.42 -15.55 6.50
CA LEU A 181 -10.11 -14.13 6.67
C LEU A 181 -9.18 -13.90 7.87
N LEU A 182 -9.49 -14.50 9.02
CA LEU A 182 -8.63 -14.39 10.20
C LEU A 182 -7.23 -14.96 9.91
N GLY A 183 -7.14 -16.09 9.20
CA GLY A 183 -5.88 -16.68 8.77
C GLY A 183 -5.04 -15.72 7.91
N VAL A 184 -5.66 -15.05 6.93
CA VAL A 184 -4.98 -14.04 6.09
C VAL A 184 -4.47 -12.87 6.92
N LEU A 185 -5.27 -12.36 7.85
CA LEU A 185 -4.86 -11.26 8.72
C LEU A 185 -3.72 -11.67 9.66
N GLN A 186 -3.73 -12.92 10.15
CA GLN A 186 -2.65 -13.45 10.99
C GLN A 186 -1.34 -13.69 10.24
N LEU A 187 -1.35 -13.83 8.91
CA LEU A 187 -0.13 -13.78 8.11
C LEU A 187 0.49 -12.37 8.12
N GLN A 188 -0.34 -11.34 8.15
CA GLN A 188 0.09 -9.95 8.11
C GLN A 188 0.55 -9.43 9.47
N THR A 189 -0.10 -9.86 10.56
CA THR A 189 0.15 -9.33 11.91
C THR A 189 -0.19 -10.34 13.01
N ASP A 190 0.60 -10.34 14.09
CA ASP A 190 0.30 -11.11 15.30
C ASP A 190 -0.75 -10.44 16.21
N ARG A 191 -1.14 -9.19 15.90
CA ARG A 191 -1.99 -8.37 16.80
C ARG A 191 -3.47 -8.69 16.68
N ILE A 192 -3.88 -9.35 15.59
CA ILE A 192 -5.28 -9.70 15.36
C ILE A 192 -5.51 -11.17 15.74
N THR A 193 -6.27 -11.38 16.81
CA THR A 193 -6.63 -12.73 17.31
C THR A 193 -8.10 -13.09 17.06
N SER A 194 -8.94 -12.08 16.82
CA SER A 194 -10.36 -12.24 16.48
C SER A 194 -10.88 -11.05 15.68
N ILE A 195 -11.99 -11.23 14.99
CA ILE A 195 -12.66 -10.18 14.23
C ILE A 195 -14.14 -10.21 14.60
N PRO A 196 -14.76 -9.06 14.95
CA PRO A 196 -16.20 -9.00 15.13
C PRO A 196 -16.95 -9.44 13.87
N HIS A 197 -17.97 -10.31 14.02
CA HIS A 197 -18.72 -10.90 12.91
C HIS A 197 -19.21 -9.87 11.88
N PHE A 198 -19.77 -8.72 12.34
CA PHE A 198 -20.27 -7.69 11.42
C PHE A 198 -19.16 -7.05 10.57
N ILE A 199 -17.92 -6.93 11.11
CA ILE A 199 -16.76 -6.46 10.36
C ILE A 199 -16.31 -7.52 9.36
N ALA A 200 -16.14 -8.75 9.81
CA ALA A 200 -15.73 -9.87 8.95
C ALA A 200 -16.65 -10.03 7.75
N ARG A 201 -17.98 -10.00 7.98
CA ARG A 201 -18.99 -10.06 6.92
C ARG A 201 -18.82 -8.98 5.86
N ASP A 202 -18.59 -7.71 6.26
CA ASP A 202 -18.46 -6.61 5.30
C ASP A 202 -17.12 -6.66 4.55
N VAL A 203 -16.03 -7.07 5.23
CA VAL A 203 -14.72 -7.32 4.59
C VAL A 203 -14.84 -8.43 3.54
N LEU A 204 -15.46 -9.57 3.88
CA LEU A 204 -15.66 -10.68 2.96
C LEU A 204 -16.51 -10.28 1.75
N ARG A 205 -17.61 -9.54 1.98
CA ARG A 205 -18.44 -9.01 0.89
C ARG A 205 -17.62 -8.16 -0.06
N LYS A 206 -16.87 -7.17 0.46
CA LYS A 206 -16.05 -6.27 -0.36
C LYS A 206 -14.93 -7.01 -1.09
N ASN A 207 -14.30 -7.95 -0.42
CA ASN A 207 -13.27 -8.80 -1.02
C ASN A 207 -13.84 -9.64 -2.18
N HIS A 208 -15.03 -10.21 -2.01
CA HIS A 208 -15.68 -11.00 -3.04
C HIS A 208 -16.00 -10.19 -4.31
N GLU A 209 -16.40 -8.92 -4.16
CA GLU A 209 -16.70 -8.02 -5.29
C GLU A 209 -15.47 -7.81 -6.20
N HIS A 210 -14.25 -7.88 -5.65
CA HIS A 210 -12.99 -7.65 -6.36
C HIS A 210 -12.06 -8.86 -6.40
N ALA A 211 -12.55 -10.04 -6.00
CA ALA A 211 -11.74 -11.26 -5.90
C ALA A 211 -11.05 -11.65 -7.23
N TRP A 212 -11.67 -11.34 -8.36
CA TRP A 212 -11.09 -11.63 -9.68
C TRP A 212 -9.82 -10.84 -9.94
N ILE A 213 -9.73 -9.57 -9.48
CA ILE A 213 -8.54 -8.72 -9.57
C ILE A 213 -7.43 -9.31 -8.71
N LEU A 214 -7.74 -9.62 -7.44
CA LEU A 214 -6.78 -10.19 -6.50
C LEU A 214 -6.19 -11.50 -7.00
N ARG A 215 -7.03 -12.38 -7.57
CA ARG A 215 -6.56 -13.65 -8.14
C ARG A 215 -5.67 -13.44 -9.35
N ARG A 216 -6.00 -12.50 -10.24
CA ARG A 216 -5.14 -12.18 -11.41
C ARG A 216 -3.80 -11.61 -10.99
N ALA A 217 -3.79 -10.63 -10.08
CA ALA A 217 -2.55 -10.06 -9.57
C ALA A 217 -1.69 -11.12 -8.88
N MET A 218 -2.28 -11.95 -8.01
CA MET A 218 -1.58 -13.08 -7.39
C MET A 218 -1.06 -14.09 -8.41
N HIS A 219 -1.87 -14.45 -9.41
CA HIS A 219 -1.44 -15.31 -10.50
C HIS A 219 -0.20 -14.73 -11.19
N ALA A 220 -0.26 -13.46 -11.63
CA ALA A 220 0.84 -12.80 -12.30
C ALA A 220 2.12 -12.79 -11.44
N MET A 221 2.01 -12.46 -10.14
CA MET A 221 3.13 -12.47 -9.21
C MET A 221 3.73 -13.88 -9.02
N LEU A 222 2.89 -14.91 -8.93
CA LEU A 222 3.32 -16.30 -8.72
C LEU A 222 3.96 -16.94 -9.98
N THR A 223 3.74 -16.40 -11.19
CA THR A 223 4.48 -16.83 -12.38
C THR A 223 5.98 -16.57 -12.27
N GLY A 224 6.36 -15.58 -11.45
CA GLY A 224 7.75 -15.17 -11.27
C GLY A 224 8.37 -14.45 -12.47
N ARG A 225 7.58 -14.06 -13.48
CA ARG A 225 8.09 -13.41 -14.71
C ARG A 225 8.70 -12.03 -14.44
N ASP A 226 8.15 -11.31 -13.46
CA ASP A 226 8.57 -9.94 -13.12
C ASP A 226 9.59 -9.92 -11.96
N LEU A 227 10.14 -11.10 -11.55
CA LEU A 227 11.12 -11.16 -10.46
C LEU A 227 12.38 -10.36 -10.78
N MET A 228 12.93 -9.74 -9.75
CA MET A 228 14.03 -8.79 -9.83
C MET A 228 15.40 -9.41 -9.50
N ASP A 229 15.45 -10.72 -9.17
CA ASP A 229 16.71 -11.43 -8.93
C ASP A 229 17.65 -11.24 -10.12
N GLY A 230 18.85 -10.72 -9.87
CA GLY A 230 19.83 -10.44 -10.91
C GLY A 230 19.48 -9.30 -11.89
N ARG A 231 18.40 -8.53 -11.64
CA ARG A 231 17.95 -7.41 -12.50
C ARG A 231 18.12 -6.03 -11.86
N VAL A 232 18.71 -5.97 -10.66
CA VAL A 232 18.76 -4.73 -9.86
C VAL A 232 20.06 -3.91 -10.04
N GLN A 233 20.91 -4.24 -11.01
CA GLN A 233 22.20 -3.58 -11.22
C GLN A 233 22.06 -2.10 -11.60
N ARG A 234 20.92 -1.70 -12.18
CA ARG A 234 20.63 -0.29 -12.53
C ARG A 234 20.05 0.50 -11.36
N VAL A 235 19.73 -0.14 -10.24
CA VAL A 235 19.25 0.51 -9.01
C VAL A 235 20.46 1.07 -8.26
N THR A 236 20.98 2.21 -8.75
CA THR A 236 22.19 2.85 -8.22
C THR A 236 21.92 3.98 -7.25
N MET A 237 20.66 4.43 -7.14
CA MET A 237 20.25 5.40 -6.14
C MET A 237 20.31 4.81 -4.72
N PRO A 238 20.33 5.65 -3.66
CA PRO A 238 20.24 5.17 -2.29
C PRO A 238 18.92 4.38 -2.06
N VAL A 239 19.02 3.23 -1.37
CA VAL A 239 17.87 2.38 -1.02
C VAL A 239 17.81 2.14 0.49
N LEU A 240 16.66 2.37 1.09
CA LEU A 240 16.33 1.95 2.44
C LEU A 240 15.41 0.72 2.39
N LEU A 241 15.87 -0.40 2.90
CA LEU A 241 15.07 -1.60 3.15
C LEU A 241 14.60 -1.56 4.61
N ALA A 242 13.30 -1.51 4.84
CA ALA A 242 12.68 -1.45 6.16
C ALA A 242 11.84 -2.71 6.35
N TRP A 243 12.14 -3.53 7.37
CA TRP A 243 11.57 -4.88 7.47
C TRP A 243 11.06 -5.25 8.84
N GLY A 244 9.83 -5.77 8.92
CA GLY A 244 9.27 -6.42 10.10
C GLY A 244 9.92 -7.80 10.33
N ILE A 245 10.53 -8.04 11.50
CA ILE A 245 11.18 -9.33 11.79
C ILE A 245 10.18 -10.49 11.78
N LYS A 246 8.90 -10.22 12.09
CA LYS A 246 7.86 -11.24 12.15
C LYS A 246 7.04 -11.35 10.86
N ASP A 247 7.53 -10.80 9.74
CA ASP A 247 6.83 -10.90 8.45
C ASP A 247 6.73 -12.37 8.01
N ARG A 248 5.47 -12.85 7.88
CA ARG A 248 5.15 -14.21 7.43
C ARG A 248 4.73 -14.27 5.96
N ILE A 249 4.61 -13.11 5.29
CA ILE A 249 4.27 -13.01 3.88
C ILE A 249 5.55 -12.91 3.06
N VAL A 250 6.43 -11.95 3.37
CA VAL A 250 7.74 -11.81 2.74
C VAL A 250 8.83 -11.88 3.83
N PRO A 251 9.47 -13.04 4.01
CA PRO A 251 10.43 -13.26 5.09
C PRO A 251 11.60 -12.27 5.06
N LEU A 252 12.12 -11.90 6.24
CA LEU A 252 13.28 -11.01 6.39
C LEU A 252 14.49 -11.44 5.53
N SER A 253 14.66 -12.74 5.29
CA SER A 253 15.72 -13.26 4.41
C SER A 253 15.68 -12.70 2.99
N ILE A 254 14.50 -12.21 2.54
CA ILE A 254 14.37 -11.53 1.24
C ILE A 254 14.94 -10.12 1.33
N GLY A 255 14.70 -9.40 2.41
CA GLY A 255 15.34 -8.10 2.67
C GLY A 255 16.86 -8.22 2.76
N GLU A 256 17.37 -9.28 3.39
CA GLU A 256 18.81 -9.59 3.45
C GLU A 256 19.38 -9.90 2.06
N LYS A 257 18.65 -10.68 1.25
CA LYS A 257 19.02 -10.96 -0.13
C LYS A 257 19.00 -9.69 -1.00
N MET A 258 17.96 -8.87 -0.92
CA MET A 258 17.90 -7.57 -1.61
C MET A 258 19.09 -6.69 -1.22
N ARG A 259 19.41 -6.61 0.08
CA ARG A 259 20.57 -5.85 0.55
C ARG A 259 21.89 -6.35 -0.08
N SER A 260 22.05 -7.66 -0.29
CA SER A 260 23.27 -8.22 -0.87
C SER A 260 23.42 -7.93 -2.37
N GLU A 261 22.30 -7.73 -3.09
CA GLU A 261 22.29 -7.50 -4.53
C GLU A 261 22.22 -6.01 -4.90
N LEU A 262 21.67 -5.16 -4.01
CA LEU A 262 21.53 -3.71 -4.22
C LEU A 262 22.78 -2.97 -3.71
N PRO A 263 23.52 -2.25 -4.57
CA PRO A 263 24.86 -1.70 -4.22
C PRO A 263 24.81 -0.62 -3.12
N ASN A 264 23.72 0.14 -3.05
CA ASN A 264 23.56 1.27 -2.12
C ASN A 264 22.40 1.05 -1.12
N ALA A 265 22.14 -0.21 -0.74
CA ALA A 265 21.05 -0.53 0.16
C ALA A 265 21.50 -0.59 1.63
N LYS A 266 20.70 0.04 2.49
CA LYS A 266 20.73 -0.12 3.95
C LYS A 266 19.51 -0.90 4.39
N LEU A 267 19.70 -1.98 5.17
CA LEU A 267 18.60 -2.73 5.79
C LEU A 267 18.44 -2.32 7.25
N VAL A 268 17.19 -1.97 7.61
CA VAL A 268 16.77 -1.70 8.99
C VAL A 268 15.63 -2.64 9.35
N THR A 269 15.74 -3.32 10.48
CA THR A 269 14.76 -4.30 10.92
C THR A 269 13.99 -3.84 12.15
N TYR A 270 12.72 -4.23 12.26
CA TYR A 270 11.82 -3.79 13.32
C TYR A 270 11.29 -5.00 14.09
N SER A 271 11.77 -5.15 15.34
CA SER A 271 11.27 -6.18 16.25
C SER A 271 9.82 -5.95 16.63
N GLY A 272 9.04 -7.02 16.74
CA GLY A 272 7.63 -6.98 17.12
C GLY A 272 6.66 -6.54 16.01
N CYS A 273 7.14 -6.44 14.76
CA CYS A 273 6.32 -6.06 13.60
C CYS A 273 6.33 -7.18 12.57
N GLY A 274 5.16 -7.41 11.95
CA GLY A 274 4.93 -8.32 10.84
C GLY A 274 4.98 -7.59 9.49
N HIS A 275 4.17 -8.08 8.55
CA HIS A 275 4.08 -7.53 7.18
C HIS A 275 3.46 -6.13 7.10
N LEU A 276 2.75 -5.69 8.11
CA LEU A 276 2.21 -4.33 8.20
C LEU A 276 3.15 -3.40 8.97
N ALA A 277 4.48 -3.56 8.82
CA ALA A 277 5.45 -2.84 9.61
C ALA A 277 5.33 -1.31 9.48
N VAL A 278 4.92 -0.81 8.31
CA VAL A 278 4.65 0.62 8.08
C VAL A 278 3.56 1.18 9.00
N VAL A 279 2.64 0.34 9.46
CA VAL A 279 1.57 0.72 10.41
C VAL A 279 1.94 0.33 11.83
N GLU A 280 2.39 -0.91 12.02
CA GLU A 280 2.68 -1.48 13.34
C GLU A 280 3.87 -0.81 14.03
N CYS A 281 4.88 -0.42 13.26
CA CYS A 281 6.12 0.15 13.74
C CYS A 281 6.33 1.61 13.29
N ARG A 282 5.28 2.29 12.86
CA ARG A 282 5.34 3.65 12.32
C ARG A 282 6.16 4.62 13.18
N ASP A 283 6.00 4.56 14.50
CA ASP A 283 6.65 5.51 15.43
C ASP A 283 8.19 5.35 15.46
N ARG A 284 8.70 4.17 15.06
CA ARG A 284 10.14 3.89 14.90
C ARG A 284 10.59 4.01 13.44
N MET A 285 9.70 3.64 12.51
CA MET A 285 10.01 3.57 11.09
C MET A 285 9.98 4.94 10.41
N VAL A 286 8.97 5.77 10.68
CA VAL A 286 8.82 7.06 10.01
C VAL A 286 10.00 8.01 10.28
N PRO A 287 10.53 8.15 11.52
CA PRO A 287 11.74 8.94 11.74
C PRO A 287 12.96 8.44 10.97
N GLU A 288 13.11 7.13 10.77
CA GLU A 288 14.21 6.56 9.97
C GLU A 288 14.02 6.86 8.48
N ILE A 289 12.79 6.76 7.98
CA ILE A 289 12.43 7.15 6.60
C ILE A 289 12.72 8.63 6.40
N GLU A 290 12.26 9.52 7.28
CA GLU A 290 12.49 10.98 7.19
C GLU A 290 13.99 11.30 7.16
N ARG A 291 14.78 10.70 8.05
CA ARG A 291 16.24 10.87 8.05
C ARG A 291 16.88 10.40 6.74
N PHE A 292 16.45 9.25 6.22
CA PHE A 292 16.93 8.74 4.94
C PHE A 292 16.56 9.66 3.77
N LEU A 293 15.38 10.26 3.81
CA LEU A 293 14.89 11.23 2.82
C LEU A 293 15.51 12.62 2.99
N GLY A 294 16.41 12.83 3.96
CA GLY A 294 17.16 14.06 4.18
C GLY A 294 16.40 15.11 5.01
N VAL A 295 15.45 14.69 5.81
CA VAL A 295 14.83 15.51 6.85
C VAL A 295 15.71 15.42 8.10
N ASN A 296 16.25 16.57 8.56
CA ASN A 296 17.09 16.70 9.75
C ASN A 296 16.26 16.91 11.01
#